data_0a513ec08dbd4b274bb724d6c4efefb5
#
_entry.id   0a513ec08dbd4b274bb724d6c4efefb5
#
_cell.length_a   1.000
_cell.length_b   1.000
_cell.length_c   1.000
_cell.angle_alpha   90.00
_cell.angle_beta   90.00
_cell.angle_gamma   90.00
#
_symmetry.space_group_name_H-M   'P 1'
#
loop_
_entity.id
_entity.type
_entity.pdbx_description
1 polymer ?
#
loop_
_entity_poly.entity_id
_entity_poly.type
_entity_poly.pdbx_seq_one_letter_code
_entity_poly.pdbx_strand_id
1 'polypeptide(L)'
;IGWFQGRMEFGPRALGARSIIADPRSDKMQKILNLKVKFRESFRPFAPSVIREDLSKWFELDSDSPYMLLVANVHKTIRKEMTNEEKKLFGIDKLNIKRSDIPAVTHVDYSARIQTVHEDTNLKYYKLLQYFKKITNCPIIVNTSFNVRGEPIVCTIQNAYKCFMG
;
A
#
# COMPACT_ATOMS: atom_id res chain seq x y z
N ILE A 1 4.90 -10.07 -2.49
CA ILE A 1 4.10 -11.31 -2.43
C ILE A 1 2.88 -11.14 -3.32
N GLY A 2 2.62 -12.11 -4.21
CA GLY A 2 1.33 -12.24 -4.89
C GLY A 2 0.30 -12.86 -3.94
N TRP A 3 -0.80 -12.16 -3.70
CA TRP A 3 -1.88 -12.59 -2.82
C TRP A 3 -3.16 -12.85 -3.63
N PHE A 4 -3.61 -14.10 -3.60
CA PHE A 4 -4.76 -14.56 -4.36
C PHE A 4 -5.69 -15.37 -3.45
N GLN A 5 -6.96 -14.96 -3.32
CA GLN A 5 -7.96 -15.68 -2.52
C GLN A 5 -9.40 -15.39 -2.98
N GLY A 6 -10.30 -16.36 -2.74
CA GLY A 6 -11.74 -16.18 -2.92
C GLY A 6 -12.17 -15.61 -4.26
N ARG A 7 -13.29 -14.91 -4.28
CA ARG A 7 -13.79 -14.22 -5.46
C ARG A 7 -12.96 -12.96 -5.74
N MET A 8 -12.81 -12.64 -7.04
CA MET A 8 -12.21 -11.39 -7.48
C MET A 8 -13.09 -10.21 -7.08
N GLU A 9 -12.45 -9.07 -6.78
CA GLU A 9 -13.15 -7.81 -6.55
C GLU A 9 -13.92 -7.37 -7.79
N PHE A 10 -15.13 -6.85 -7.58
CA PHE A 10 -15.89 -6.17 -8.62
C PHE A 10 -15.54 -4.67 -8.61
N GLY A 11 -14.68 -4.27 -9.53
CA GLY A 11 -14.23 -2.88 -9.63
C GLY A 11 -12.75 -2.73 -9.97
N PRO A 12 -12.26 -1.48 -10.07
CA PRO A 12 -10.92 -1.17 -10.58
C PRO A 12 -9.81 -1.34 -9.53
N ARG A 13 -10.13 -1.70 -8.27
CA ARG A 13 -9.18 -1.77 -7.16
C ARG A 13 -9.01 -3.20 -6.67
N ALA A 14 -7.77 -3.60 -6.41
CA ALA A 14 -7.49 -4.80 -5.63
C ALA A 14 -7.66 -4.47 -4.14
N LEU A 15 -8.50 -5.23 -3.46
CA LEU A 15 -8.90 -5.01 -2.07
C LEU A 15 -8.56 -6.21 -1.16
N GLY A 16 -7.59 -7.04 -1.56
CA GLY A 16 -7.14 -8.18 -0.79
C GLY A 16 -7.63 -9.55 -1.32
N ALA A 17 -8.14 -9.62 -2.57
CA ALA A 17 -8.43 -10.87 -3.24
C ALA A 17 -7.50 -11.12 -4.45
N ARG A 18 -7.11 -10.08 -5.16
CA ARG A 18 -6.17 -10.09 -6.30
C ARG A 18 -5.12 -8.99 -6.13
N SER A 19 -4.26 -9.17 -5.13
CA SER A 19 -3.33 -8.11 -4.68
C SER A 19 -1.87 -8.52 -4.79
N ILE A 20 -1.01 -7.55 -5.06
CA ILE A 20 0.40 -7.62 -4.70
C ILE A 20 0.56 -6.87 -3.40
N ILE A 21 1.11 -7.52 -2.40
CA ILE A 21 1.31 -6.99 -1.05
C ILE A 21 2.80 -6.89 -0.71
N ALA A 22 3.17 -5.89 0.08
CA ALA A 22 4.55 -5.67 0.50
C ALA A 22 4.63 -4.90 1.83
N ASP A 23 5.83 -4.87 2.41
CA ASP A 23 6.11 -4.11 3.63
C ASP A 23 6.22 -2.60 3.33
N PRO A 24 5.36 -1.75 3.91
CA PRO A 24 5.35 -0.31 3.66
C PRO A 24 6.51 0.44 4.31
N ARG A 25 7.21 -0.16 5.27
CA ARG A 25 8.29 0.47 6.06
C ARG A 25 9.62 0.54 5.33
N SER A 26 9.80 -0.29 4.30
CA SER A 26 11.02 -0.36 3.52
C SER A 26 11.16 0.86 2.60
N ASP A 27 12.26 1.60 2.74
CA ASP A 27 12.58 2.77 1.93
C ASP A 27 12.76 2.42 0.43
N LYS A 28 13.11 1.16 0.15
CA LYS A 28 13.34 0.68 -1.22
C LYS A 28 12.09 0.08 -1.87
N MET A 29 11.05 -0.23 -1.08
CA MET A 29 9.90 -1.02 -1.55
C MET A 29 9.14 -0.32 -2.67
N GLN A 30 8.90 0.98 -2.54
CA GLN A 30 8.24 1.79 -3.58
C GLN A 30 8.97 1.69 -4.92
N LYS A 31 10.30 1.88 -4.90
CA LYS A 31 11.14 1.79 -6.10
C LYS A 31 11.15 0.38 -6.69
N ILE A 32 11.30 -0.64 -5.84
CA ILE A 32 11.32 -2.05 -6.28
C ILE A 32 10.00 -2.42 -6.97
N LEU A 33 8.87 -2.14 -6.34
CA LEU A 33 7.55 -2.47 -6.90
C LEU A 33 7.26 -1.69 -8.18
N ASN A 34 7.64 -0.42 -8.25
CA ASN A 34 7.41 0.39 -9.46
C ASN A 34 8.29 -0.07 -10.63
N LEU A 35 9.58 -0.28 -10.41
CA LEU A 35 10.52 -0.59 -11.51
C LEU A 35 10.47 -2.06 -11.92
N LYS A 36 10.36 -3.00 -10.95
CA LYS A 36 10.45 -4.45 -11.24
C LYS A 36 9.12 -5.14 -11.48
N VAL A 37 8.01 -4.55 -11.02
CA VAL A 37 6.70 -5.19 -11.10
C VAL A 37 5.71 -4.38 -11.93
N LYS A 38 5.68 -3.06 -11.72
CA LYS A 38 4.72 -2.18 -12.40
C LYS A 38 5.30 -1.50 -13.64
N PHE A 39 6.60 -1.59 -13.87
CA PHE A 39 7.30 -0.98 -15.02
C PHE A 39 6.88 0.47 -15.25
N ARG A 40 6.94 1.29 -14.19
CA ARG A 40 6.54 2.70 -14.20
C ARG A 40 7.48 3.56 -13.35
N GLU A 41 7.20 4.84 -13.22
CA GLU A 41 8.02 5.82 -12.50
C GLU A 41 8.26 5.39 -11.04
N SER A 42 9.52 5.43 -10.59
CA SER A 42 9.98 4.91 -9.29
C SER A 42 9.32 5.58 -8.08
N PHE A 43 8.88 6.83 -8.23
CA PHE A 43 8.36 7.67 -7.15
C PHE A 43 6.85 7.54 -6.91
N ARG A 44 6.12 6.79 -7.73
CA ARG A 44 4.66 6.67 -7.61
C ARG A 44 4.28 5.92 -6.34
N PRO A 45 3.50 6.53 -5.39
CA PRO A 45 3.17 5.86 -4.15
C PRO A 45 2.15 4.74 -4.36
N PHE A 46 2.14 3.80 -3.42
CA PHE A 46 1.16 2.73 -3.36
C PHE A 46 0.11 3.03 -2.30
N ALA A 47 -1.03 2.35 -2.38
CA ALA A 47 -2.09 2.47 -1.40
C ALA A 47 -1.82 1.55 -0.19
N PRO A 48 -2.08 2.00 1.04
CA PRO A 48 -2.07 1.15 2.22
C PRO A 48 -3.40 0.40 2.39
N SER A 49 -3.30 -0.85 2.87
CA SER A 49 -4.39 -1.50 3.60
C SER A 49 -4.04 -1.49 5.08
N VAL A 50 -4.98 -1.08 5.92
CA VAL A 50 -4.81 -0.95 7.37
C VAL A 50 -5.93 -1.68 8.11
N ILE A 51 -5.62 -2.29 9.25
CA ILE A 51 -6.61 -2.83 10.18
C ILE A 51 -7.49 -1.68 10.69
N ARG A 52 -8.83 -1.83 10.64
CA ARG A 52 -9.78 -0.76 10.97
C ARG A 52 -9.55 -0.17 12.36
N GLU A 53 -9.27 -1.00 13.33
CA GLU A 53 -9.08 -0.61 14.74
C GLU A 53 -7.83 0.24 14.97
N ASP A 54 -6.87 0.19 14.07
CA ASP A 54 -5.64 0.98 14.14
C ASP A 54 -5.65 2.22 13.24
N LEU A 55 -6.72 2.43 12.45
CA LEU A 55 -6.79 3.47 11.43
C LEU A 55 -6.39 4.86 11.97
N SER A 56 -7.04 5.31 13.03
CA SER A 56 -6.85 6.65 13.59
C SER A 56 -5.47 6.90 14.23
N LYS A 57 -4.75 5.82 14.57
CA LYS A 57 -3.37 5.93 15.08
C LYS A 57 -2.35 6.24 13.99
N TRP A 58 -2.67 5.86 12.74
CA TRP A 58 -1.78 5.95 11.59
C TRP A 58 -2.18 6.99 10.56
N PHE A 59 -3.48 7.32 10.51
CA PHE A 59 -4.03 8.26 9.55
C PHE A 59 -5.00 9.23 10.24
N GLU A 60 -5.09 10.45 9.73
CA GLU A 60 -6.06 11.46 10.16
C GLU A 60 -7.43 11.16 9.53
N LEU A 61 -7.96 9.98 9.82
CA LEU A 61 -9.24 9.46 9.32
C LEU A 61 -9.88 8.59 10.42
N ASP A 62 -11.17 8.76 10.64
CA ASP A 62 -11.96 7.97 11.59
C ASP A 62 -13.12 7.19 10.96
N SER A 63 -13.38 7.45 9.67
CA SER A 63 -14.42 6.77 8.88
C SER A 63 -13.88 5.59 8.09
N ASP A 64 -14.77 4.65 7.75
CA ASP A 64 -14.44 3.47 6.96
C ASP A 64 -14.13 3.82 5.50
N SER A 65 -13.14 3.14 4.94
CA SER A 65 -12.76 3.23 3.52
C SER A 65 -12.48 1.84 2.94
N PRO A 66 -13.46 0.91 2.93
CA PRO A 66 -13.21 -0.48 2.51
C PRO A 66 -12.88 -0.61 1.03
N TYR A 67 -13.27 0.36 0.21
CA TYR A 67 -13.09 0.35 -1.25
C TYR A 67 -11.89 1.17 -1.74
N MET A 68 -11.01 1.63 -0.84
CA MET A 68 -9.81 2.40 -1.21
C MET A 68 -10.14 3.68 -2.01
N LEU A 69 -11.18 4.41 -1.58
CA LEU A 69 -11.65 5.64 -2.25
C LEU A 69 -11.23 6.89 -1.51
N LEU A 70 -11.14 6.85 -0.17
CA LEU A 70 -10.84 8.02 0.64
C LEU A 70 -9.33 8.27 0.73
N VAL A 71 -8.98 9.55 0.68
CA VAL A 71 -7.63 10.04 0.90
C VAL A 71 -7.60 10.78 2.23
N ALA A 72 -6.63 10.48 3.06
CA ALA A 72 -6.38 11.20 4.30
C ALA A 72 -4.88 11.31 4.56
N ASN A 73 -4.53 12.21 5.46
CA ASN A 73 -3.13 12.41 5.83
C ASN A 73 -2.63 11.28 6.73
N VAL A 74 -1.37 10.94 6.59
CA VAL A 74 -0.65 10.14 7.54
C VAL A 74 -0.61 10.87 8.88
N HIS A 75 -0.83 10.19 10.01
CA HIS A 75 -0.89 10.82 11.32
C HIS A 75 0.44 11.50 11.68
N LYS A 76 0.38 12.65 12.33
CA LYS A 76 1.56 13.50 12.63
C LYS A 76 2.65 12.78 13.40
N THR A 77 2.28 11.86 14.29
CA THR A 77 3.24 11.11 15.14
C THR A 77 4.21 10.23 14.38
N ILE A 78 3.86 9.82 13.16
CA ILE A 78 4.69 8.96 12.32
C ILE A 78 5.27 9.69 11.09
N ARG A 79 4.99 10.99 10.95
CA ARG A 79 5.62 11.83 9.92
C ARG A 79 7.07 12.11 10.27
N LYS A 80 7.88 12.24 9.25
CA LYS A 80 9.27 12.73 9.36
C LYS A 80 9.33 14.08 8.69
N GLU A 81 9.70 15.09 9.46
CA GLU A 81 9.93 16.41 8.91
C GLU A 81 11.21 16.44 8.07
N MET A 82 11.13 17.11 6.93
CA MET A 82 12.29 17.33 6.09
C MET A 82 13.27 18.27 6.79
N THR A 83 14.56 17.94 6.74
CA THR A 83 15.63 18.84 7.18
C THR A 83 15.70 20.09 6.30
N ASN A 84 16.42 21.11 6.75
CA ASN A 84 16.59 22.34 5.96
C ASN A 84 17.32 22.09 4.62
N GLU A 85 18.18 21.07 4.57
CA GLU A 85 18.88 20.64 3.36
C GLU A 85 17.93 19.93 2.41
N GLU A 86 17.11 18.99 2.91
CA GLU A 86 16.11 18.26 2.13
C GLU A 86 15.02 19.18 1.55
N LYS A 87 14.63 20.24 2.26
CA LYS A 87 13.68 21.24 1.77
C LYS A 87 14.20 21.98 0.52
N LYS A 88 15.53 22.12 0.36
CA LYS A 88 16.17 22.76 -0.79
C LYS A 88 16.28 21.84 -2.01
N LEU A 89 16.10 20.55 -1.86
CA LEU A 89 16.12 19.59 -2.96
C LEU A 89 15.00 19.84 -3.94
N PHE A 90 15.24 19.54 -5.21
CA PHE A 90 14.30 19.74 -6.31
C PHE A 90 14.12 18.44 -7.13
N GLY A 91 12.98 18.32 -7.81
CA GLY A 91 12.71 17.23 -8.72
C GLY A 91 12.69 15.83 -8.04
N ILE A 92 13.33 14.86 -8.65
CA ILE A 92 13.33 13.44 -8.25
C ILE A 92 13.99 13.24 -6.87
N ASP A 93 15.02 13.99 -6.55
CA ASP A 93 15.73 13.87 -5.26
C ASP A 93 14.79 14.22 -4.11
N LYS A 94 13.97 15.26 -4.26
CA LYS A 94 12.93 15.62 -3.28
C LYS A 94 11.83 14.56 -3.16
N LEU A 95 11.50 13.87 -4.25
CA LEU A 95 10.49 12.80 -4.25
C LEU A 95 10.95 11.55 -3.47
N ASN A 96 12.26 11.29 -3.44
CA ASN A 96 12.85 10.13 -2.77
C ASN A 96 13.06 10.29 -1.26
N ILE A 97 12.74 11.45 -0.68
CA ILE A 97 12.89 11.70 0.76
C ILE A 97 11.89 10.83 1.55
N LYS A 98 12.39 10.24 2.62
CA LYS A 98 11.58 9.47 3.57
C LYS A 98 10.71 10.39 4.43
N ARG A 99 9.40 10.39 4.22
CA ARG A 99 8.44 11.31 4.87
C ARG A 99 7.72 10.74 6.06
N SER A 100 7.80 9.44 6.28
CA SER A 100 7.10 8.75 7.37
C SER A 100 7.73 7.41 7.70
N ASP A 101 7.20 6.73 8.70
CA ASP A 101 7.59 5.35 9.03
C ASP A 101 7.02 4.30 8.04
N ILE A 102 6.13 4.73 7.13
CA ILE A 102 5.54 3.93 6.05
C ILE A 102 5.77 4.59 4.68
N PRO A 103 7.03 4.78 4.26
CA PRO A 103 7.38 5.61 3.09
C PRO A 103 6.80 5.09 1.78
N ALA A 104 6.62 3.78 1.62
CA ALA A 104 6.12 3.20 0.37
C ALA A 104 4.66 3.57 0.05
N VAL A 105 3.89 4.02 1.04
CA VAL A 105 2.48 4.38 0.93
C VAL A 105 2.18 5.83 1.26
N THR A 106 3.19 6.64 1.57
CA THR A 106 3.05 8.05 1.91
C THR A 106 3.36 8.92 0.69
N HIS A 107 2.41 9.77 0.31
CA HIS A 107 2.55 10.73 -0.78
C HIS A 107 3.45 11.93 -0.40
N VAL A 108 3.82 12.76 -1.38
CA VAL A 108 4.69 13.94 -1.18
C VAL A 108 4.08 14.99 -0.25
N ASP A 109 2.77 15.05 -0.17
CA ASP A 109 1.96 15.92 0.68
C ASP A 109 1.53 15.26 2.01
N TYR A 110 2.15 14.13 2.36
CA TYR A 110 1.81 13.28 3.50
C TYR A 110 0.44 12.61 3.43
N SER A 111 -0.23 12.62 2.29
CA SER A 111 -1.49 11.90 2.11
C SER A 111 -1.29 10.43 1.75
N ALA A 112 -2.34 9.64 1.92
CA ALA A 112 -2.44 8.26 1.45
C ALA A 112 -3.88 7.94 1.05
N ARG A 113 -4.08 7.10 0.03
CA ARG A 113 -5.40 6.57 -0.34
C ARG A 113 -5.62 5.25 0.36
N ILE A 114 -6.45 5.25 1.37
CA ILE A 114 -6.53 4.24 2.42
C ILE A 114 -7.58 3.19 2.09
N GLN A 115 -7.24 1.91 2.36
CA GLN A 115 -8.21 0.84 2.49
C GLN A 115 -8.29 0.40 3.96
N THR A 116 -9.47 0.46 4.56
CA THR A 116 -9.76 -0.19 5.86
C THR A 116 -10.11 -1.65 5.64
N VAL A 117 -9.52 -2.52 6.46
CA VAL A 117 -9.76 -3.97 6.42
C VAL A 117 -10.46 -4.38 7.70
N HIS A 118 -11.61 -5.06 7.55
CA HIS A 118 -12.48 -5.49 8.64
C HIS A 118 -12.49 -7.01 8.75
N GLU A 119 -12.66 -7.51 9.96
CA GLU A 119 -12.66 -8.95 10.23
C GLU A 119 -13.85 -9.66 9.57
N ASP A 120 -15.03 -9.06 9.63
CA ASP A 120 -16.31 -9.61 9.12
C ASP A 120 -16.39 -9.68 7.59
N THR A 121 -15.72 -8.75 6.89
CA THR A 121 -15.81 -8.68 5.41
C THR A 121 -14.69 -9.43 4.70
N ASN A 122 -13.49 -9.51 5.28
CA ASN A 122 -12.34 -10.21 4.68
C ASN A 122 -11.42 -10.83 5.76
N LEU A 123 -11.93 -11.86 6.43
CA LEU A 123 -11.24 -12.51 7.55
C LEU A 123 -9.81 -12.96 7.25
N LYS A 124 -9.56 -13.54 6.06
CA LYS A 124 -8.21 -14.03 5.72
C LYS A 124 -7.20 -12.88 5.56
N TYR A 125 -7.63 -11.81 4.90
CA TYR A 125 -6.79 -10.63 4.70
C TYR A 125 -6.58 -9.85 6.00
N TYR A 126 -7.63 -9.76 6.82
CA TYR A 126 -7.55 -9.19 8.17
C TYR A 126 -6.56 -9.94 9.05
N LYS A 127 -6.63 -11.28 9.10
CA LYS A 127 -5.68 -12.12 9.83
C LYS A 127 -4.24 -11.95 9.33
N LEU A 128 -4.04 -11.84 8.01
CA LEU A 128 -2.71 -11.54 7.45
C LEU A 128 -2.15 -10.24 8.04
N LEU A 129 -2.94 -9.15 8.05
CA LEU A 129 -2.52 -7.88 8.64
C LEU A 129 -2.27 -8.00 10.15
N GLN A 130 -3.08 -8.74 10.87
CA GLN A 130 -2.87 -9.00 12.31
C GLN A 130 -1.53 -9.72 12.58
N TYR A 131 -1.21 -10.77 11.80
CA TYR A 131 0.07 -11.46 11.91
C TYR A 131 1.23 -10.54 11.54
N PHE A 132 1.10 -9.76 10.48
CA PHE A 132 2.10 -8.78 10.12
C PHE A 132 2.31 -7.74 11.23
N LYS A 133 1.23 -7.21 11.82
CA LYS A 133 1.29 -6.32 12.98
C LYS A 133 2.00 -6.98 14.16
N LYS A 134 1.69 -8.24 14.48
CA LYS A 134 2.31 -8.97 15.60
C LYS A 134 3.82 -9.08 15.44
N ILE A 135 4.32 -9.28 14.23
CA ILE A 135 5.75 -9.45 13.96
C ILE A 135 6.47 -8.09 13.86
N THR A 136 5.79 -7.07 13.36
CA THR A 136 6.42 -5.82 12.92
C THR A 136 6.02 -4.59 13.70
N ASN A 137 5.00 -4.70 14.54
CA ASN A 137 4.29 -3.60 15.20
C ASN A 137 3.67 -2.58 14.21
N CYS A 138 3.49 -2.97 12.94
CA CYS A 138 2.88 -2.14 11.88
C CYS A 138 1.60 -2.81 11.38
N PRO A 139 0.40 -2.20 11.56
CA PRO A 139 -0.87 -2.78 11.13
C PRO A 139 -1.19 -2.50 9.66
N ILE A 140 -0.20 -2.13 8.87
CA ILE A 140 -0.35 -1.62 7.51
C ILE A 140 0.49 -2.46 6.55
N ILE A 141 -0.06 -2.78 5.39
CA ILE A 141 0.68 -3.34 4.27
C ILE A 141 0.43 -2.52 2.99
N VAL A 142 1.39 -2.53 2.08
CA VAL A 142 1.17 -2.07 0.70
C VAL A 142 0.14 -2.97 0.04
N ASN A 143 -0.84 -2.39 -0.63
CA ASN A 143 -1.79 -3.10 -1.47
C ASN A 143 -1.85 -2.46 -2.87
N THR A 144 -1.54 -3.25 -3.88
CA THR A 144 -1.70 -2.87 -5.28
C THR A 144 -2.27 -4.03 -6.09
N SER A 145 -2.85 -3.75 -7.25
CA SER A 145 -3.44 -4.77 -8.13
C SER A 145 -2.43 -5.85 -8.53
N PHE A 146 -2.90 -7.10 -8.59
CA PHE A 146 -2.08 -8.20 -9.08
C PHE A 146 -2.11 -8.23 -10.60
N ASN A 147 -1.22 -7.47 -11.21
CA ASN A 147 -0.97 -7.38 -12.62
C ASN A 147 0.38 -6.73 -12.89
N VAL A 148 0.91 -6.87 -14.08
CA VAL A 148 2.02 -6.09 -14.62
C VAL A 148 1.48 -4.97 -15.52
N ARG A 149 2.36 -4.11 -16.00
CA ARG A 149 1.98 -2.98 -16.88
C ARG A 149 1.30 -3.47 -18.16
N GLY A 150 0.18 -2.85 -18.49
CA GLY A 150 -0.57 -3.15 -19.72
C GLY A 150 -1.51 -4.36 -19.63
N GLU A 151 -1.49 -5.08 -18.51
CA GLU A 151 -2.37 -6.22 -18.28
C GLU A 151 -3.53 -5.89 -17.34
N PRO A 152 -4.70 -6.55 -17.49
CA PRO A 152 -5.78 -6.49 -16.51
C PRO A 152 -5.35 -7.19 -15.21
N ILE A 153 -6.10 -6.94 -14.12
CA ILE A 153 -5.94 -7.67 -12.86
C ILE A 153 -6.19 -9.16 -13.13
N VAL A 154 -5.33 -10.03 -12.59
CA VAL A 154 -5.46 -11.48 -12.73
C VAL A 154 -6.83 -11.95 -12.22
N CYS A 155 -7.50 -12.78 -12.99
CA CYS A 155 -8.82 -13.33 -12.62
C CYS A 155 -8.72 -14.75 -12.07
N THR A 156 -8.01 -15.63 -12.78
CA THR A 156 -7.86 -17.06 -12.45
C THR A 156 -6.50 -17.35 -11.81
N ILE A 157 -6.37 -18.53 -11.21
CA ILE A 157 -5.08 -19.02 -10.68
C ILE A 157 -4.04 -19.11 -11.80
N GLN A 158 -4.43 -19.53 -12.99
CA GLN A 158 -3.55 -19.60 -14.15
C GLN A 158 -3.03 -18.24 -14.56
N ASN A 159 -3.90 -17.20 -14.55
CA ASN A 159 -3.46 -15.82 -14.79
C ASN A 159 -2.49 -15.34 -13.72
N ALA A 160 -2.77 -15.64 -12.44
CA ALA A 160 -1.91 -15.25 -11.33
C ALA A 160 -0.54 -15.92 -11.43
N TYR A 161 -0.49 -17.22 -11.74
CA TYR A 161 0.76 -17.95 -11.94
C TYR A 161 1.58 -17.37 -13.10
N LYS A 162 0.97 -17.14 -14.26
CA LYS A 162 1.65 -16.52 -15.42
C LYS A 162 2.21 -15.13 -15.07
N CYS A 163 1.40 -14.28 -14.43
CA CYS A 163 1.82 -12.93 -14.03
C CYS A 163 2.95 -12.94 -12.98
N PHE A 164 3.00 -13.97 -12.13
CA PHE A 164 4.03 -14.08 -11.09
C PHE A 164 5.35 -14.62 -11.63
N MET A 165 5.30 -15.52 -12.63
CA MET A 165 6.48 -16.18 -13.21
C MET A 165 7.11 -15.41 -14.36
N GLY A 166 6.38 -14.50 -15.04
CA GLY A 166 6.86 -13.65 -16.13
C GLY A 166 7.47 -12.36 -15.63
#